data_b57c738f3ac962d87b3213cffe5d5a36
#
_entry.id   b57c738f3ac962d87b3213cffe5d5a36
#
_cell.length_a   1.000
_cell.length_b   1.000
_cell.length_c   1.000
_cell.angle_alpha   90.00
_cell.angle_beta   90.00
_cell.angle_gamma   90.00
#
_symmetry.space_group_name_H-M   'P 1'
#
loop_
_entity.id
_entity.type
_entity.pdbx_description
1 polymer ?
#
loop_
_entity_poly.entity_id
_entity_poly.type
_entity_poly.pdbx_seq_one_letter_code
_entity_poly.pdbx_strand_id
1 'polypeptide(L)'
;MHVLIAEDEKDLLDQYQDMLEEKGHKVTASANGDECLKIYRIEYENNEKSTDLPSPFDAIILDYQMPLKNGLETAKEILEINPHQRIIFASGFVQETFFESVKSLKQITEIMKKPFHLQALVDTLEDKEIYQKLEKLNVDIAAIKELNPSHAQIQAYFDVLCQLQKGRTF
;
A
#
# COMPACT_ATOMS: atom_id res chain seq x y z
N MET A 1 -5.39 3.19 -9.57
CA MET A 1 -4.19 2.40 -9.21
C MET A 1 -4.40 0.94 -9.58
N HIS A 2 -3.32 0.19 -9.79
CA HIS A 2 -3.34 -1.27 -9.92
C HIS A 2 -2.84 -1.89 -8.62
N VAL A 3 -3.68 -2.67 -7.95
CA VAL A 3 -3.41 -3.22 -6.61
C VAL A 3 -3.39 -4.75 -6.68
N LEU A 4 -2.36 -5.37 -6.10
CA LEU A 4 -2.30 -6.81 -5.89
C LEU A 4 -2.70 -7.11 -4.45
N ILE A 5 -3.61 -8.08 -4.24
CA ILE A 5 -4.07 -8.48 -2.90
C ILE A 5 -3.77 -9.96 -2.68
N ALA A 6 -3.22 -10.28 -1.51
CA ALA A 6 -3.10 -11.65 -1.01
C ALA A 6 -3.86 -11.79 0.31
N GLU A 7 -4.90 -12.60 0.30
CA GLU A 7 -5.81 -12.88 1.42
C GLU A 7 -6.39 -14.27 1.24
N ASP A 8 -6.28 -15.13 2.24
CA ASP A 8 -6.75 -16.52 2.15
C ASP A 8 -8.22 -16.68 2.51
N GLU A 9 -8.79 -15.72 3.22
CA GLU A 9 -10.23 -15.68 3.50
C GLU A 9 -11.00 -15.09 2.31
N LYS A 10 -11.63 -15.96 1.53
CA LYS A 10 -12.27 -15.59 0.28
C LYS A 10 -13.30 -14.47 0.43
N ASP A 11 -14.17 -14.54 1.44
CA ASP A 11 -15.22 -13.55 1.65
C ASP A 11 -14.63 -12.16 1.92
N LEU A 12 -13.49 -12.10 2.59
CA LEU A 12 -12.77 -10.87 2.87
C LEU A 12 -12.04 -10.34 1.62
N LEU A 13 -11.43 -11.25 0.87
CA LEU A 13 -10.79 -10.92 -0.42
C LEU A 13 -11.81 -10.31 -1.39
N ASP A 14 -12.98 -10.94 -1.54
CA ASP A 14 -14.06 -10.46 -2.40
C ASP A 14 -14.53 -9.04 -1.96
N GLN A 15 -14.68 -8.81 -0.64
CA GLN A 15 -15.04 -7.48 -0.11
C GLN A 15 -13.99 -6.40 -0.41
N TYR A 16 -12.71 -6.72 -0.29
CA TYR A 16 -11.62 -5.78 -0.62
C TYR A 16 -11.62 -5.47 -2.11
N GLN A 17 -11.77 -6.50 -2.94
CA GLN A 17 -11.82 -6.35 -4.39
C GLN A 17 -13.00 -5.48 -4.82
N ASP A 18 -14.21 -5.81 -4.39
CA ASP A 18 -15.43 -5.06 -4.74
C ASP A 18 -15.31 -3.58 -4.36
N MET A 19 -14.86 -3.29 -3.14
CA MET A 19 -14.71 -1.92 -2.65
C MET A 19 -13.69 -1.13 -3.48
N LEU A 20 -12.54 -1.72 -3.79
CA LEU A 20 -11.48 -1.04 -4.53
C LEU A 20 -11.87 -0.84 -6.00
N GLU A 21 -12.53 -1.81 -6.62
CA GLU A 21 -13.03 -1.70 -7.98
C GLU A 21 -14.15 -0.65 -8.10
N GLU A 22 -15.05 -0.56 -7.10
CA GLU A 22 -16.05 0.52 -7.02
C GLU A 22 -15.41 1.92 -6.98
N LYS A 23 -14.24 2.04 -6.38
CA LYS A 23 -13.45 3.29 -6.35
C LYS A 23 -12.60 3.52 -7.61
N GLY A 24 -12.70 2.64 -8.61
CA GLY A 24 -12.00 2.77 -9.88
C GLY A 24 -10.55 2.26 -9.86
N HIS A 25 -10.17 1.47 -8.86
CA HIS A 25 -8.89 0.77 -8.84
C HIS A 25 -8.98 -0.54 -9.63
N LYS A 26 -7.89 -0.93 -10.28
CA LYS A 26 -7.75 -2.26 -10.86
C LYS A 26 -7.20 -3.20 -9.79
N VAL A 27 -7.84 -4.33 -9.57
CA VAL A 27 -7.43 -5.32 -8.57
C VAL A 27 -7.01 -6.62 -9.22
N THR A 28 -5.92 -7.19 -8.73
CA THR A 28 -5.51 -8.56 -8.99
C THR A 28 -5.48 -9.29 -7.64
N ALA A 29 -6.20 -10.40 -7.53
CA ALA A 29 -6.37 -11.13 -6.29
C ALA A 29 -5.58 -12.44 -6.28
N SER A 30 -5.11 -12.84 -5.11
CA SER A 30 -4.46 -14.15 -4.86
C SER A 30 -4.90 -14.68 -3.50
N ALA A 31 -4.98 -16.00 -3.37
CA ALA A 31 -5.47 -16.67 -2.17
C ALA A 31 -4.36 -17.04 -1.16
N ASN A 32 -3.10 -16.78 -1.49
CA ASN A 32 -1.95 -17.07 -0.64
C ASN A 32 -0.68 -16.37 -1.13
N GLY A 33 0.38 -16.42 -0.32
CA GLY A 33 1.65 -15.75 -0.63
C GLY A 33 2.39 -16.31 -1.84
N ASP A 34 2.33 -17.63 -2.08
CA ASP A 34 3.00 -18.25 -3.23
C ASP A 34 2.36 -17.84 -4.55
N GLU A 35 1.03 -17.81 -4.60
CA GLU A 35 0.29 -17.33 -5.77
C GLU A 35 0.56 -15.84 -6.01
N CYS A 36 0.51 -15.03 -4.97
CA CYS A 36 0.85 -13.62 -5.02
C CYS A 36 2.23 -13.38 -5.63
N LEU A 37 3.24 -14.11 -5.17
CA LEU A 37 4.60 -13.97 -5.66
C LEU A 37 4.75 -14.41 -7.12
N LYS A 38 4.06 -15.47 -7.55
CA LYS A 38 4.04 -15.91 -8.96
C LYS A 38 3.44 -14.82 -9.85
N ILE A 39 2.29 -14.26 -9.47
CA ILE A 39 1.64 -13.17 -10.21
C ILE A 39 2.60 -11.98 -10.28
N TYR A 40 3.19 -11.58 -9.16
CA TYR A 40 4.11 -10.46 -9.12
C TYR A 40 5.30 -10.63 -10.07
N ARG A 41 5.94 -11.78 -10.08
CA ARG A 41 7.09 -12.08 -10.95
C ARG A 41 6.74 -12.00 -12.43
N ILE A 42 5.62 -12.60 -12.82
CA ILE A 42 5.15 -12.59 -14.21
C ILE A 42 4.86 -11.15 -14.67
N GLU A 43 4.13 -10.40 -13.86
CA GLU A 43 3.78 -9.01 -14.19
C GLU A 43 5.01 -8.09 -14.19
N TYR A 44 5.97 -8.32 -13.28
CA TYR A 44 7.21 -7.57 -13.23
C TYR A 44 8.07 -7.80 -14.49
N GLU A 45 8.26 -9.05 -14.91
CA GLU A 45 8.99 -9.39 -16.13
C GLU A 45 8.31 -8.84 -17.40
N ASN A 46 6.99 -8.86 -17.45
CA ASN A 46 6.23 -8.27 -18.55
C ASN A 46 6.38 -6.75 -18.58
N ASN A 47 6.37 -6.12 -17.44
CA ASN A 47 6.49 -4.66 -17.29
C ASN A 47 7.88 -4.17 -17.72
N GLU A 48 8.96 -4.85 -17.33
CA GLU A 48 10.33 -4.51 -17.75
C GLU A 48 10.51 -4.51 -19.28
N LYS A 49 9.72 -5.33 -20.00
CA LYS A 49 9.79 -5.42 -21.47
C LYS A 49 8.97 -4.35 -22.20
N SER A 50 8.03 -3.71 -21.54
CA SER A 50 6.97 -2.96 -22.23
C SER A 50 6.81 -1.49 -21.83
N THR A 51 7.28 -1.07 -20.66
CA THR A 51 7.01 0.27 -20.14
C THR A 51 8.15 0.83 -19.28
N ASP A 52 8.19 2.16 -19.17
CA ASP A 52 9.08 2.89 -18.24
C ASP A 52 8.53 2.95 -16.80
N LEU A 53 7.52 2.12 -16.47
CA LEU A 53 6.93 2.11 -15.13
C LEU A 53 7.81 1.33 -14.16
N PRO A 54 8.08 1.85 -12.96
CA PRO A 54 8.97 1.24 -11.98
C PRO A 54 8.41 -0.01 -11.31
N SER A 55 7.11 -0.27 -11.42
CA SER A 55 6.44 -1.45 -10.83
C SER A 55 5.14 -1.78 -11.56
N PRO A 56 4.77 -3.07 -11.71
CA PRO A 56 3.50 -3.48 -12.28
C PRO A 56 2.29 -3.16 -11.38
N PHE A 57 2.53 -2.99 -10.09
CA PHE A 57 1.50 -2.67 -9.09
C PHE A 57 1.87 -1.41 -8.32
N ASP A 58 0.89 -0.52 -8.13
CA ASP A 58 1.06 0.69 -7.32
C ASP A 58 1.18 0.37 -5.83
N ALA A 59 0.47 -0.67 -5.37
CA ALA A 59 0.55 -1.19 -4.02
C ALA A 59 0.22 -2.68 -3.97
N ILE A 60 0.74 -3.35 -2.95
CA ILE A 60 0.41 -4.73 -2.62
C ILE A 60 -0.17 -4.78 -1.21
N ILE A 61 -1.34 -5.41 -1.06
CA ILE A 61 -1.97 -5.64 0.23
C ILE A 61 -1.73 -7.11 0.59
N LEU A 62 -1.14 -7.36 1.75
CA LEU A 62 -0.80 -8.70 2.21
C LEU A 62 -1.45 -8.98 3.57
N ASP A 63 -2.23 -10.05 3.69
CA ASP A 63 -2.45 -10.62 5.01
C ASP A 63 -1.16 -11.26 5.53
N TYR A 64 -0.94 -11.15 6.83
CA TYR A 64 0.23 -11.76 7.47
C TYR A 64 0.09 -13.27 7.57
N GLN A 65 -1.09 -13.76 7.98
CA GLN A 65 -1.33 -15.18 8.23
C GLN A 65 -2.02 -15.85 7.04
N MET A 66 -1.25 -16.42 6.17
CA MET A 66 -1.75 -17.18 5.02
C MET A 66 -1.12 -18.58 4.98
N PRO A 67 -1.82 -19.59 4.40
CA PRO A 67 -1.23 -20.89 4.17
C PRO A 67 -0.09 -20.84 3.17
N LEU A 68 0.78 -21.85 3.19
CA LEU A 68 1.94 -22.04 2.33
C LEU A 68 3.06 -21.03 2.57
N LYS A 69 2.81 -19.77 2.34
CA LYS A 69 3.76 -18.67 2.54
C LYS A 69 3.05 -17.49 3.21
N ASN A 70 3.57 -17.04 4.35
CA ASN A 70 3.01 -15.89 5.06
C ASN A 70 3.32 -14.56 4.37
N GLY A 71 2.60 -13.51 4.78
CA GLY A 71 2.72 -12.18 4.16
C GLY A 71 4.12 -11.57 4.31
N LEU A 72 4.81 -11.81 5.43
CA LEU A 72 6.17 -11.27 5.63
C LEU A 72 7.20 -11.92 4.71
N GLU A 73 7.12 -13.24 4.54
CA GLU A 73 7.99 -13.98 3.59
C GLU A 73 7.73 -13.52 2.16
N THR A 74 6.46 -13.36 1.80
CA THR A 74 6.05 -12.85 0.49
C THR A 74 6.59 -11.44 0.26
N ALA A 75 6.45 -10.55 1.24
CA ALA A 75 6.97 -9.18 1.16
C ALA A 75 8.48 -9.13 0.97
N LYS A 76 9.24 -9.96 1.70
CA LYS A 76 10.71 -10.03 1.56
C LYS A 76 11.13 -10.38 0.15
N GLU A 77 10.54 -11.44 -0.44
CA GLU A 77 10.86 -11.86 -1.80
C GLU A 77 10.45 -10.81 -2.85
N ILE A 78 9.32 -10.14 -2.68
CA ILE A 78 8.90 -9.04 -3.55
C ILE A 78 9.91 -7.87 -3.47
N LEU A 79 10.35 -7.51 -2.27
CA LEU A 79 11.31 -6.42 -2.06
C LEU A 79 12.74 -6.76 -2.53
N GLU A 80 13.09 -8.04 -2.63
CA GLU A 80 14.31 -8.49 -3.30
C GLU A 80 14.25 -8.26 -4.82
N ILE A 81 13.06 -8.38 -5.43
CA ILE A 81 12.84 -8.12 -6.85
C ILE A 81 12.77 -6.60 -7.09
N ASN A 82 11.96 -5.89 -6.31
CA ASN A 82 11.77 -4.45 -6.42
C ASN A 82 11.78 -3.79 -5.03
N PRO A 83 12.92 -3.22 -4.61
CA PRO A 83 13.05 -2.58 -3.31
C PRO A 83 12.13 -1.38 -3.07
N HIS A 84 11.52 -0.84 -4.12
CA HIS A 84 10.64 0.34 -4.04
C HIS A 84 9.15 -0.02 -4.06
N GLN A 85 8.80 -1.31 -4.05
CA GLN A 85 7.40 -1.73 -4.05
C GLN A 85 6.70 -1.29 -2.76
N ARG A 86 5.59 -0.58 -2.88
CA ARG A 86 4.73 -0.23 -1.75
C ARG A 86 3.99 -1.48 -1.26
N ILE A 87 4.08 -1.75 0.04
CA ILE A 87 3.42 -2.89 0.69
C ILE A 87 2.60 -2.39 1.88
N ILE A 88 1.36 -2.87 1.97
CA ILE A 88 0.43 -2.63 3.06
C ILE A 88 0.10 -4.00 3.68
N PHE A 89 0.42 -4.19 4.94
CA PHE A 89 -0.02 -5.37 5.68
C PHE A 89 -1.40 -5.13 6.28
N ALA A 90 -2.36 -6.00 5.96
CA ALA A 90 -3.69 -6.03 6.56
C ALA A 90 -3.80 -7.27 7.45
N SER A 91 -3.58 -7.14 8.76
CA SER A 91 -3.47 -8.32 9.64
C SER A 91 -4.24 -8.19 10.96
N GLY A 92 -4.89 -9.29 11.36
CA GLY A 92 -5.45 -9.46 12.71
C GLY A 92 -4.39 -9.73 13.77
N PHE A 93 -3.21 -10.21 13.33
CA PHE A 93 -2.10 -10.55 14.20
C PHE A 93 -1.08 -9.42 14.24
N VAL A 94 -1.14 -8.62 15.30
CA VAL A 94 -0.23 -7.47 15.47
C VAL A 94 0.48 -7.62 16.82
N GLN A 95 1.47 -8.52 16.86
CA GLN A 95 2.40 -8.62 18.00
C GLN A 95 3.62 -7.74 17.78
N GLU A 96 4.30 -7.38 18.85
CA GLU A 96 5.50 -6.55 18.84
C GLU A 96 6.59 -7.12 17.92
N THR A 97 6.75 -8.45 17.93
CA THR A 97 7.67 -9.17 17.04
C THR A 97 7.36 -8.99 15.54
N PHE A 98 6.09 -8.88 15.18
CA PHE A 98 5.67 -8.60 13.82
C PHE A 98 6.05 -7.17 13.40
N PHE A 99 5.78 -6.18 14.25
CA PHE A 99 6.19 -4.79 14.01
C PHE A 99 7.70 -4.66 13.81
N GLU A 100 8.50 -5.28 14.66
CA GLU A 100 9.96 -5.27 14.53
C GLU A 100 10.42 -5.92 13.22
N SER A 101 9.77 -7.01 12.82
CA SER A 101 10.06 -7.70 11.56
C SER A 101 9.71 -6.83 10.35
N VAL A 102 8.59 -6.13 10.37
CA VAL A 102 8.18 -5.21 9.29
C VAL A 102 9.12 -3.99 9.24
N LYS A 103 9.47 -3.40 10.37
CA LYS A 103 10.46 -2.31 10.43
C LYS A 103 11.83 -2.71 9.87
N SER A 104 12.22 -3.98 10.03
CA SER A 104 13.49 -4.50 9.50
C SER A 104 13.56 -4.52 7.97
N LEU A 105 12.42 -4.46 7.27
CA LEU A 105 12.35 -4.41 5.82
C LEU A 105 12.94 -3.12 5.22
N LYS A 106 13.18 -2.08 6.04
CA LYS A 106 13.78 -0.77 5.64
C LYS A 106 13.07 -0.10 4.44
N GLN A 107 11.82 -0.44 4.20
CA GLN A 107 11.02 0.02 3.08
C GLN A 107 9.75 0.72 3.59
N ILE A 108 9.07 1.45 2.72
CA ILE A 108 7.78 2.05 3.03
C ILE A 108 6.74 0.92 3.10
N THR A 109 6.56 0.41 4.30
CA THR A 109 5.53 -0.57 4.63
C THR A 109 4.55 0.05 5.61
N GLU A 110 3.28 -0.19 5.36
CA GLU A 110 2.18 0.29 6.20
C GLU A 110 1.49 -0.91 6.83
N ILE A 111 0.96 -0.75 8.04
CA ILE A 111 0.29 -1.83 8.76
C ILE A 111 -1.12 -1.36 9.11
N MET A 112 -2.12 -2.11 8.64
CA MET A 112 -3.52 -1.95 9.01
C MET A 112 -3.95 -3.11 9.91
N LYS A 113 -4.36 -2.79 11.12
CA LYS A 113 -4.83 -3.81 12.08
C LYS A 113 -6.29 -4.16 11.81
N LYS A 114 -6.54 -5.43 11.50
CA LYS A 114 -7.93 -5.98 11.43
C LYS A 114 -8.54 -6.07 12.84
N PRO A 115 -9.85 -5.81 13.02
CA PRO A 115 -10.79 -5.37 11.98
C PRO A 115 -10.67 -3.87 11.69
N PHE A 116 -10.86 -3.47 10.43
CA PHE A 116 -10.93 -2.08 10.00
C PHE A 116 -12.11 -1.88 9.03
N HIS A 117 -12.57 -0.66 8.90
CA HIS A 117 -13.58 -0.34 7.88
C HIS A 117 -12.97 -0.38 6.48
N LEU A 118 -13.69 -0.93 5.50
CA LEU A 118 -13.21 -1.01 4.11
C LEU A 118 -12.79 0.36 3.55
N GLN A 119 -13.49 1.44 3.92
CA GLN A 119 -13.09 2.78 3.54
C GLN A 119 -11.68 3.15 4.01
N ALA A 120 -11.24 2.67 5.17
CA ALA A 120 -9.88 2.92 5.66
C ALA A 120 -8.81 2.30 4.75
N LEU A 121 -9.10 1.18 4.09
CA LEU A 121 -8.21 0.58 3.11
C LEU A 121 -8.06 1.48 1.87
N VAL A 122 -9.17 2.00 1.36
CA VAL A 122 -9.17 2.97 0.25
C VAL A 122 -8.37 4.21 0.62
N ASP A 123 -8.66 4.79 1.79
CA ASP A 123 -7.99 6.00 2.28
C ASP A 123 -6.47 5.80 2.40
N THR A 124 -6.05 4.65 2.94
CA THR A 124 -4.62 4.29 3.03
C THR A 124 -3.96 4.17 1.66
N LEU A 125 -4.64 3.57 0.69
CA LEU A 125 -4.12 3.44 -0.68
C LEU A 125 -3.96 4.81 -1.37
N GLU A 126 -4.94 5.69 -1.22
CA GLU A 126 -4.97 7.00 -1.87
C GLU A 126 -4.02 8.01 -1.24
N ASP A 127 -3.60 7.82 -0.01
CA ASP A 127 -2.63 8.69 0.70
C ASP A 127 -1.31 8.88 -0.05
N LYS A 128 -0.87 7.88 -0.81
CA LYS A 128 0.34 8.00 -1.64
C LYS A 128 0.28 9.21 -2.57
N GLU A 129 -0.85 9.45 -3.21
CA GLU A 129 -1.00 10.62 -4.10
C GLU A 129 -0.92 11.93 -3.33
N ILE A 130 -1.51 11.98 -2.13
CA ILE A 130 -1.45 13.16 -1.27
C ILE A 130 -0.02 13.44 -0.83
N TYR A 131 0.72 12.42 -0.41
CA TYR A 131 2.14 12.57 -0.06
C TYR A 131 2.99 13.06 -1.21
N GLN A 132 2.80 12.53 -2.42
CA GLN A 132 3.51 13.02 -3.61
C GLN A 132 3.18 14.49 -3.94
N LYS A 133 1.92 14.89 -3.74
CA LYS A 133 1.51 16.30 -3.90
C LYS A 133 2.14 17.20 -2.85
N LEU A 134 2.22 16.76 -1.59
CA LEU A 134 2.88 17.48 -0.49
C LEU A 134 4.39 17.63 -0.74
N GLU A 135 5.06 16.59 -1.22
CA GLU A 135 6.48 16.62 -1.58
C GLU A 135 6.78 17.66 -2.66
N LYS A 136 5.92 17.75 -3.68
CA LYS A 136 6.01 18.81 -4.71
C LYS A 136 5.84 20.22 -4.15
N LEU A 137 5.23 20.37 -3.00
CA LEU A 137 5.10 21.62 -2.26
C LEU A 137 6.28 21.88 -1.30
N ASN A 138 7.37 21.09 -1.40
CA ASN A 138 8.54 21.11 -0.52
C ASN A 138 8.21 20.84 0.96
N VAL A 139 7.23 20.00 1.22
CA VAL A 139 6.90 19.55 2.57
C VAL A 139 7.77 18.35 2.95
N ASP A 140 8.29 18.34 4.17
CA ASP A 140 9.03 17.20 4.72
C ASP A 140 8.08 16.05 5.04
N ILE A 141 8.00 15.08 4.12
CA ILE A 141 7.12 13.92 4.24
C ILE A 141 7.55 12.99 5.39
N ALA A 142 8.85 12.89 5.67
CA ALA A 142 9.33 12.06 6.76
C ALA A 142 8.81 12.57 8.11
N ALA A 143 8.87 13.88 8.34
CA ALA A 143 8.35 14.52 9.54
C ALA A 143 6.83 14.34 9.69
N ILE A 144 6.06 14.40 8.59
CA ILE A 144 4.62 14.16 8.64
C ILE A 144 4.32 12.70 9.01
N LYS A 145 5.03 11.74 8.42
CA LYS A 145 4.82 10.31 8.69
C LYS A 145 5.16 9.92 10.13
N GLU A 146 6.13 10.57 10.77
CA GLU A 146 6.44 10.37 12.19
C GLU A 146 5.26 10.71 13.11
N LEU A 147 4.40 11.66 12.70
CA LEU A 147 3.20 12.04 13.46
C LEU A 147 2.04 11.04 13.30
N ASN A 148 2.18 10.05 12.42
CA ASN A 148 1.17 9.04 12.11
C ASN A 148 -0.25 9.63 11.91
N PRO A 149 -0.42 10.62 11.02
CA PRO A 149 -1.69 11.30 10.83
C PRO A 149 -2.71 10.37 10.14
N SER A 150 -3.99 10.59 10.42
CA SER A 150 -5.07 9.95 9.65
C SER A 150 -5.18 10.55 8.24
N HIS A 151 -5.80 9.82 7.31
CA HIS A 151 -6.08 10.32 5.95
C HIS A 151 -6.76 11.70 5.97
N ALA A 152 -7.79 11.88 6.81
CA ALA A 152 -8.49 13.15 6.93
C ALA A 152 -7.57 14.30 7.39
N GLN A 153 -6.61 14.04 8.27
CA GLN A 153 -5.65 15.05 8.73
C GLN A 153 -4.66 15.41 7.62
N ILE A 154 -4.19 14.42 6.86
CA ILE A 154 -3.28 14.65 5.71
C ILE A 154 -4.00 15.46 4.63
N GLN A 155 -5.23 15.10 4.30
CA GLN A 155 -6.05 15.81 3.32
C GLN A 155 -6.30 17.25 3.75
N ALA A 156 -6.71 17.47 5.00
CA ALA A 156 -6.92 18.81 5.53
C ALA A 156 -5.65 19.66 5.49
N TYR A 157 -4.50 19.08 5.81
CA TYR A 157 -3.22 19.76 5.74
C TYR A 157 -2.86 20.16 4.31
N PHE A 158 -3.04 19.26 3.34
CA PHE A 158 -2.84 19.54 1.92
C PHE A 158 -3.75 20.65 1.41
N ASP A 159 -5.05 20.64 1.78
CA ASP A 159 -6.03 21.65 1.37
C ASP A 159 -5.65 23.05 1.88
N VAL A 160 -5.20 23.15 3.13
CA VAL A 160 -4.72 24.41 3.72
C VAL A 160 -3.49 24.94 2.97
N LEU A 161 -2.53 24.08 2.65
CA LEU A 161 -1.35 24.49 1.88
C LEU A 161 -1.71 24.98 0.49
N CYS A 162 -2.62 24.32 -0.20
CA CYS A 162 -3.11 24.74 -1.50
C CYS A 162 -3.81 26.10 -1.46
N GLN A 163 -4.59 26.38 -0.41
CA GLN A 163 -5.24 27.69 -0.21
C GLN A 163 -4.21 28.80 0.05
N LEU A 164 -3.20 28.55 0.88
CA LEU A 164 -2.13 29.50 1.18
C LEU A 164 -1.31 29.85 -0.07
N GLN A 165 -1.09 28.89 -0.97
CA GLN A 165 -0.38 29.16 -2.24
C GLN A 165 -1.23 29.99 -3.20
N LYS A 166 -2.53 29.73 -3.31
CA LYS A 166 -3.45 30.54 -4.14
C LYS A 166 -3.56 32.00 -3.65
N GLY A 167 -3.44 32.23 -2.33
CA GLY A 167 -3.44 33.57 -1.74
C GLY A 167 -2.14 34.37 -1.93
N ARG A 168 -1.07 33.75 -2.45
CA ARG A 168 0.23 34.40 -2.73
C ARG A 168 0.44 34.83 -4.18
N THR A 169 -0.51 34.62 -5.05
CA THR A 169 -0.50 35.16 -6.43
C THR A 169 -1.02 36.62 -6.39
N PHE A 170 -0.07 37.51 -6.13
CA PHE A 170 -0.23 38.93 -6.42
C PHE A 170 0.46 39.23 -7.75
#